data_37b26f4ff8de35fa2ab20a5cc678f6e1
#
_entry.id   37b26f4ff8de35fa2ab20a5cc678f6e1
#
_cell.length_a   1.000
_cell.length_b   1.000
_cell.length_c   1.000
_cell.angle_alpha   90.00
_cell.angle_beta   90.00
_cell.angle_gamma   90.00
#
_symmetry.space_group_name_H-M   'P 1'
#
loop_
_entity.id
_entity.type
_entity.pdbx_description
1 polymer ?
#
loop_
_entity_poly.entity_id
_entity_poly.type
_entity_poly.pdbx_seq_one_letter_code
_entity_poly.pdbx_strand_id
1 'polypeptide(L)'
;LLTTQLGARDRVSLVTYAGNAGVVLEPTPGDQRAKILGALEQLRAGGSTHGAAGIQTAYRLAEQAHLPKGINRVILATDGDFNVGMVNHEALIQLIDQERAKGISLTTLGFGGGNYNDQLMEQLADKGNGNYAYIDTLQEARKVLVDELASTLETIAGDVKIQVEFNPAQVAEHRLIGYENRLLAREDFNNDRVDAGEVGAGHRVTALYEITLVGSPPRIDPLRYGAAPAVRGEASAKPEAAAAGEGETMTNATTANGIATSNATAVPTATELAFLKLRYKLPGQAESTLVSQAIATPSGQESASERLRFAAAVAAFGQYLRGSAALNGFTLVDILNLTNGAKGEDASGYRAEFIGLIKLAQALQGA
;
A
#
# COMPACT_ATOMS: atom_id res chain seq x y z
N LEU A 1 14.31 15.32 12.69
CA LEU A 1 13.10 15.50 11.89
C LEU A 1 11.84 15.26 12.75
N LEU A 2 11.56 14.03 13.17
CA LEU A 2 10.35 13.68 13.94
C LEU A 2 10.16 14.55 15.20
N THR A 3 11.22 14.85 15.93
CA THR A 3 11.18 15.66 17.18
C THR A 3 10.59 17.05 17.00
N THR A 4 10.59 17.59 15.78
CA THR A 4 9.99 18.90 15.48
C THR A 4 8.47 18.86 15.38
N GLN A 5 7.89 17.67 15.22
CA GLN A 5 6.46 17.43 15.07
C GLN A 5 5.77 17.12 16.41
N LEU A 6 6.55 16.82 17.45
CA LEU A 6 6.03 16.37 18.73
C LEU A 6 5.78 17.53 19.70
N GLY A 7 4.73 17.40 20.51
CA GLY A 7 4.31 18.38 21.50
C GLY A 7 4.27 17.82 22.93
N ALA A 8 3.81 18.65 23.88
CA ALA A 8 3.78 18.31 25.31
C ALA A 8 2.89 17.08 25.65
N ARG A 9 1.91 16.76 24.80
CA ARG A 9 1.00 15.62 25.00
C ARG A 9 1.58 14.32 24.49
N ASP A 10 2.60 14.38 23.63
CA ASP A 10 3.28 13.20 23.10
C ASP A 10 4.33 12.69 24.09
N ARG A 11 4.67 11.40 24.01
CA ARG A 11 5.70 10.76 24.80
C ARG A 11 6.68 10.06 23.88
N VAL A 12 7.97 10.21 24.14
CA VAL A 12 9.06 9.57 23.40
C VAL A 12 9.92 8.78 24.35
N SER A 13 10.22 7.54 23.97
CA SER A 13 11.23 6.68 24.59
C SER A 13 12.26 6.28 23.55
N LEU A 14 13.50 6.05 23.95
CA LEU A 14 14.56 5.55 23.07
C LEU A 14 15.15 4.27 23.67
N VAL A 15 15.26 3.24 22.83
CA VAL A 15 15.84 1.95 23.15
C VAL A 15 16.91 1.62 22.13
N THR A 16 18.07 1.17 22.59
CA THR A 16 19.12 0.58 21.74
C THR A 16 19.06 -0.93 21.83
N TYR A 17 19.42 -1.61 20.74
CA TYR A 17 19.49 -3.08 20.68
C TYR A 17 20.76 -3.62 20.03
N ALA A 18 21.72 -2.76 19.72
CA ALA A 18 23.07 -3.13 19.32
C ALA A 18 24.00 -3.05 20.56
N GLY A 19 24.75 -4.10 20.80
CA GLY A 19 25.56 -4.25 22.01
C GLY A 19 24.71 -4.70 23.21
N ASN A 20 24.51 -3.83 24.18
CA ASN A 20 23.55 -4.08 25.25
C ASN A 20 22.21 -3.46 24.90
N ALA A 21 21.17 -4.27 24.79
CA ALA A 21 19.81 -3.73 24.70
C ALA A 21 19.50 -2.93 25.97
N GLY A 22 19.19 -1.65 25.81
CA GLY A 22 19.03 -0.75 26.97
C GLY A 22 18.12 0.44 26.68
N VAL A 23 17.52 0.95 27.75
CA VAL A 23 16.75 2.19 27.71
C VAL A 23 17.71 3.37 27.73
N VAL A 24 17.69 4.17 26.65
CA VAL A 24 18.48 5.41 26.53
C VAL A 24 17.66 6.60 27.01
N LEU A 25 16.36 6.56 26.77
CA LEU A 25 15.43 7.60 27.20
C LEU A 25 14.12 6.96 27.66
N GLU A 26 13.79 7.18 28.92
CA GLU A 26 12.47 6.85 29.49
C GLU A 26 11.38 7.73 28.86
N PRO A 27 10.07 7.36 29.01
CA PRO A 27 8.96 8.14 28.44
C PRO A 27 9.06 9.63 28.81
N THR A 28 9.39 10.45 27.82
CA THR A 28 9.69 11.87 27.97
C THR A 28 8.71 12.68 27.11
N PRO A 29 8.13 13.78 27.62
CA PRO A 29 7.28 14.69 26.83
C PRO A 29 7.98 15.18 25.57
N GLY A 30 7.25 15.20 24.43
CA GLY A 30 7.79 15.54 23.12
C GLY A 30 8.28 16.99 23.00
N ASP A 31 7.80 17.90 23.83
CA ASP A 31 8.26 19.30 23.92
C ASP A 31 9.64 19.43 24.61
N GLN A 32 10.11 18.40 25.34
CA GLN A 32 11.44 18.37 25.93
C GLN A 32 12.51 18.05 24.89
N ARG A 33 12.54 18.79 23.79
CA ARG A 33 13.40 18.54 22.62
C ARG A 33 14.87 18.43 22.98
N ALA A 34 15.38 19.31 23.83
CA ALA A 34 16.79 19.29 24.24
C ALA A 34 17.18 17.96 24.91
N LYS A 35 16.30 17.41 25.76
CA LYS A 35 16.52 16.12 26.42
C LYS A 35 16.49 14.97 25.41
N ILE A 36 15.54 14.99 24.48
CA ILE A 36 15.41 13.96 23.44
C ILE A 36 16.63 14.01 22.49
N LEU A 37 17.03 15.20 22.04
CA LEU A 37 18.20 15.35 21.17
C LEU A 37 19.49 14.96 21.87
N GLY A 38 19.67 15.34 23.15
CA GLY A 38 20.83 14.94 23.95
C GLY A 38 20.93 13.42 24.14
N ALA A 39 19.78 12.72 24.25
CA ALA A 39 19.75 11.27 24.27
C ALA A 39 20.16 10.64 22.93
N LEU A 40 19.70 11.22 21.79
CA LEU A 40 20.09 10.79 20.44
C LEU A 40 21.59 11.00 20.20
N GLU A 41 22.18 12.12 20.65
CA GLU A 41 23.60 12.42 20.49
C GLU A 41 24.52 11.48 21.29
N GLN A 42 23.99 10.82 22.30
CA GLN A 42 24.73 9.82 23.10
C GLN A 42 24.80 8.45 22.41
N LEU A 43 23.98 8.20 21.39
CA LEU A 43 24.01 6.93 20.68
C LEU A 43 25.36 6.73 19.99
N ARG A 44 25.85 5.49 20.03
CA ARG A 44 27.08 5.07 19.36
C ARG A 44 26.82 3.81 18.56
N ALA A 45 27.33 3.78 17.33
CA ALA A 45 27.30 2.57 16.51
C ALA A 45 28.26 1.53 17.09
N GLY A 46 27.83 0.27 17.16
CA GLY A 46 28.65 -0.85 17.57
C GLY A 46 27.90 -1.92 18.36
N GLY A 47 28.54 -3.08 18.53
CA GLY A 47 28.01 -4.23 19.24
C GLY A 47 27.25 -5.22 18.33
N SER A 48 26.87 -6.39 18.90
CA SER A 48 26.04 -7.39 18.23
C SER A 48 24.56 -7.03 18.37
N THR A 49 23.77 -7.36 17.36
CA THR A 49 22.33 -7.09 17.31
C THR A 49 21.55 -8.05 18.21
N HIS A 50 20.83 -7.52 19.21
CA HIS A 50 19.91 -8.25 20.07
C HIS A 50 18.46 -7.78 19.80
N GLY A 51 18.02 -7.91 18.55
CA GLY A 51 16.76 -7.33 18.05
C GLY A 51 15.53 -7.71 18.86
N ALA A 52 15.37 -8.98 19.24
CA ALA A 52 14.22 -9.45 20.02
C ALA A 52 14.14 -8.77 21.40
N ALA A 53 15.26 -8.65 22.13
CA ALA A 53 15.30 -7.99 23.43
C ALA A 53 15.02 -6.48 23.33
N GLY A 54 15.49 -5.85 22.24
CA GLY A 54 15.21 -4.46 21.94
C GLY A 54 13.72 -4.19 21.72
N ILE A 55 13.07 -4.98 20.88
CA ILE A 55 11.63 -4.87 20.62
C ILE A 55 10.82 -5.11 21.89
N GLN A 56 11.11 -6.15 22.67
CA GLN A 56 10.44 -6.40 23.96
C GLN A 56 10.55 -5.22 24.91
N THR A 57 11.75 -4.62 25.00
CA THR A 57 11.97 -3.44 25.84
C THR A 57 11.20 -2.23 25.33
N ALA A 58 11.15 -2.02 24.00
CA ALA A 58 10.40 -0.92 23.40
C ALA A 58 8.89 -1.05 23.63
N TYR A 59 8.33 -2.25 23.49
CA TYR A 59 6.91 -2.49 23.78
C TYR A 59 6.60 -2.29 25.26
N ARG A 60 7.44 -2.77 26.17
CA ARG A 60 7.27 -2.52 27.61
C ARG A 60 7.22 -1.02 27.95
N LEU A 61 8.06 -0.20 27.33
CA LEU A 61 8.02 1.25 27.53
C LEU A 61 6.78 1.88 26.89
N ALA A 62 6.34 1.38 25.72
CA ALA A 62 5.13 1.84 25.07
C ALA A 62 3.89 1.51 25.92
N GLU A 63 3.84 0.33 26.56
CA GLU A 63 2.79 -0.02 27.53
C GLU A 63 2.78 0.90 28.75
N GLN A 64 3.95 1.20 29.33
CA GLN A 64 4.07 2.12 30.46
C GLN A 64 3.61 3.53 30.15
N ALA A 65 3.80 3.98 28.91
CA ALA A 65 3.42 5.30 28.43
C ALA A 65 2.09 5.31 27.67
N HIS A 66 1.34 4.20 27.66
CA HIS A 66 0.16 4.00 26.85
C HIS A 66 -0.89 5.09 27.03
N LEU A 67 -1.32 5.65 25.91
CA LEU A 67 -2.37 6.66 25.82
C LEU A 67 -3.66 6.01 25.32
N PRO A 68 -4.69 5.78 26.13
CA PRO A 68 -5.88 5.00 25.76
C PRO A 68 -6.68 5.53 24.56
N LYS A 69 -6.55 6.83 24.28
CA LYS A 69 -7.22 7.50 23.14
C LYS A 69 -6.23 8.13 22.19
N GLY A 70 -4.96 7.78 22.32
CA GLY A 70 -3.87 8.27 21.49
C GLY A 70 -3.33 7.20 20.56
N ILE A 71 -2.40 7.63 19.73
CA ILE A 71 -1.64 6.73 18.86
C ILE A 71 -0.47 6.20 19.67
N ASN A 72 -0.37 4.87 19.81
CA ASN A 72 0.72 4.20 20.50
C ASN A 72 1.49 3.38 19.46
N ARG A 73 2.80 3.66 19.32
CA ARG A 73 3.58 3.07 18.24
C ARG A 73 5.03 2.85 18.61
N VAL A 74 5.54 1.69 18.28
CA VAL A 74 6.98 1.41 18.24
C VAL A 74 7.48 1.69 16.83
N ILE A 75 8.60 2.40 16.71
CA ILE A 75 9.31 2.62 15.43
C ILE A 75 10.64 1.89 15.55
N LEU A 76 10.80 0.82 14.78
CA LEU A 76 12.03 0.04 14.69
C LEU A 76 12.89 0.60 13.55
N ALA A 77 14.08 1.10 13.87
CA ALA A 77 15.05 1.56 12.88
C ALA A 77 16.24 0.58 12.83
N THR A 78 16.57 0.06 11.65
CA THR A 78 17.65 -0.93 11.47
C THR A 78 18.44 -0.67 10.19
N ASP A 79 19.74 -1.02 10.22
CA ASP A 79 20.67 -0.87 9.10
C ASP A 79 20.92 -2.18 8.32
N GLY A 80 20.06 -3.16 8.49
CA GLY A 80 20.01 -4.33 7.61
C GLY A 80 20.13 -5.68 8.28
N ASP A 81 20.98 -5.89 9.25
CA ASP A 81 21.08 -7.19 9.92
C ASP A 81 20.23 -7.21 11.21
N PHE A 82 18.91 -7.25 10.99
CA PHE A 82 17.99 -7.52 12.09
C PHE A 82 18.01 -9.02 12.42
N ASN A 83 19.12 -9.46 12.99
CA ASN A 83 19.30 -10.86 13.37
C ASN A 83 18.53 -11.15 14.67
N VAL A 84 17.34 -11.66 14.54
CA VAL A 84 16.49 -12.09 15.67
C VAL A 84 16.94 -13.41 16.28
N GLY A 85 17.99 -14.02 15.73
CA GLY A 85 18.34 -15.41 16.04
C GLY A 85 17.32 -16.39 15.46
N MET A 86 17.77 -17.48 14.87
CA MET A 86 16.91 -18.46 14.17
C MET A 86 15.78 -19.07 15.01
N VAL A 87 15.78 -18.89 16.32
CA VAL A 87 14.85 -19.56 17.25
C VAL A 87 13.56 -18.78 17.49
N ASN A 88 13.42 -17.52 16.99
CA ASN A 88 12.38 -16.62 17.51
C ASN A 88 11.58 -15.81 16.49
N HIS A 89 11.62 -16.13 15.21
CA HIS A 89 10.78 -15.39 14.24
C HIS A 89 9.28 -15.52 14.57
N GLU A 90 8.82 -16.73 14.82
CA GLU A 90 7.43 -16.98 15.22
C GLU A 90 7.07 -16.32 16.54
N ALA A 91 7.97 -16.39 17.54
CA ALA A 91 7.76 -15.73 18.82
C ALA A 91 7.72 -14.21 18.72
N LEU A 92 8.51 -13.63 17.80
CA LEU A 92 8.47 -12.20 17.50
C LEU A 92 7.15 -11.80 16.84
N ILE A 93 6.70 -12.55 15.87
CA ILE A 93 5.39 -12.32 15.22
C ILE A 93 4.26 -12.40 16.24
N GLN A 94 4.29 -13.42 17.14
CA GLN A 94 3.30 -13.56 18.22
C GLN A 94 3.33 -12.37 19.18
N LEU A 95 4.52 -11.89 19.57
CA LEU A 95 4.65 -10.70 20.40
C LEU A 95 4.03 -9.48 19.74
N ILE A 96 4.37 -9.23 18.47
CA ILE A 96 3.84 -8.10 17.70
C ILE A 96 2.32 -8.17 17.63
N ASP A 97 1.76 -9.34 17.37
CA ASP A 97 0.31 -9.58 17.30
C ASP A 97 -0.38 -9.30 18.64
N GLN A 98 0.23 -9.73 19.75
CA GLN A 98 -0.27 -9.45 21.10
C GLN A 98 -0.27 -7.95 21.42
N GLU A 99 0.81 -7.24 21.07
CA GLU A 99 0.94 -5.81 21.34
C GLU A 99 0.00 -4.98 20.44
N ARG A 100 -0.16 -5.40 19.20
CA ARG A 100 -1.16 -4.86 18.28
C ARG A 100 -2.58 -4.97 18.87
N ALA A 101 -2.92 -6.11 19.45
CA ALA A 101 -4.21 -6.31 20.10
C ALA A 101 -4.44 -5.38 21.31
N LYS A 102 -3.35 -4.88 21.94
CA LYS A 102 -3.39 -3.84 22.98
C LYS A 102 -3.45 -2.42 22.42
N GLY A 103 -3.41 -2.23 21.09
CA GLY A 103 -3.42 -0.94 20.43
C GLY A 103 -2.04 -0.30 20.27
N ILE A 104 -0.95 -1.09 20.30
CA ILE A 104 0.43 -0.60 20.07
C ILE A 104 0.92 -1.13 18.72
N SER A 105 1.01 -0.24 17.73
CA SER A 105 1.45 -0.58 16.37
C SER A 105 2.97 -0.63 16.24
N LEU A 106 3.48 -1.29 15.17
CA LEU A 106 4.91 -1.36 14.84
C LEU A 106 5.16 -0.81 13.43
N THR A 107 5.93 0.25 13.33
CA THR A 107 6.50 0.74 12.06
C THR A 107 7.95 0.33 11.96
N THR A 108 8.40 -0.08 10.78
CA THR A 108 9.78 -0.48 10.53
C THR A 108 10.43 0.45 9.51
N LEU A 109 11.62 0.93 9.83
CA LEU A 109 12.42 1.81 8.99
C LEU A 109 13.76 1.15 8.68
N GLY A 110 14.03 0.94 7.40
CA GLY A 110 15.28 0.39 6.91
C GLY A 110 16.27 1.44 6.48
N PHE A 111 17.54 1.21 6.76
CA PHE A 111 18.66 2.08 6.39
C PHE A 111 19.81 1.27 5.83
N GLY A 112 20.72 1.91 5.09
CA GLY A 112 21.96 1.29 4.61
C GLY A 112 21.76 0.29 3.48
N GLY A 113 22.76 -0.55 3.23
CA GLY A 113 22.77 -1.55 2.15
C GLY A 113 23.40 -2.87 2.64
N GLY A 114 23.51 -3.86 1.75
CA GLY A 114 24.15 -5.14 2.06
C GLY A 114 23.17 -6.22 2.53
N ASN A 115 23.22 -6.61 3.79
CA ASN A 115 22.42 -7.74 4.32
C ASN A 115 20.99 -7.34 4.73
N TYR A 116 20.46 -6.25 4.23
CA TYR A 116 19.14 -5.78 4.60
C TYR A 116 18.04 -6.78 4.18
N ASN A 117 17.22 -7.22 5.14
CA ASN A 117 16.12 -8.16 4.91
C ASN A 117 14.79 -7.39 4.77
N ASP A 118 14.58 -6.86 3.57
CA ASP A 118 13.40 -6.09 3.18
C ASP A 118 12.09 -6.84 3.46
N GLN A 119 12.02 -8.10 3.06
CA GLN A 119 10.84 -8.94 3.23
C GLN A 119 10.47 -9.12 4.72
N LEU A 120 11.45 -9.33 5.59
CA LEU A 120 11.21 -9.47 7.02
C LEU A 120 10.66 -8.17 7.61
N MET A 121 11.25 -7.03 7.25
CA MET A 121 10.84 -5.74 7.78
C MET A 121 9.43 -5.36 7.34
N GLU A 122 9.07 -5.66 6.09
CA GLU A 122 7.70 -5.50 5.58
C GLU A 122 6.71 -6.39 6.36
N GLN A 123 7.05 -7.67 6.57
CA GLN A 123 6.20 -8.60 7.31
C GLN A 123 5.98 -8.17 8.77
N LEU A 124 7.03 -7.68 9.46
CA LEU A 124 6.90 -7.20 10.84
C LEU A 124 6.00 -5.97 10.93
N ALA A 125 6.13 -5.02 10.00
CA ALA A 125 5.28 -3.84 9.95
C ALA A 125 3.83 -4.20 9.66
N ASP A 126 3.58 -5.09 8.69
CA ASP A 126 2.26 -5.57 8.32
C ASP A 126 1.55 -6.24 9.51
N LYS A 127 2.23 -7.16 10.21
CA LYS A 127 1.72 -7.80 11.42
C LYS A 127 1.48 -6.85 12.58
N GLY A 128 2.23 -5.74 12.62
CA GLY A 128 2.13 -4.71 13.66
C GLY A 128 1.16 -3.57 13.34
N ASN A 129 0.30 -3.67 12.33
CA ASN A 129 -0.56 -2.58 11.86
C ASN A 129 0.21 -1.27 11.68
N GLY A 130 1.38 -1.37 11.08
CA GLY A 130 2.27 -0.24 10.83
C GLY A 130 2.68 -0.13 9.39
N ASN A 131 3.69 0.69 9.15
CA ASN A 131 4.20 0.95 7.82
C ASN A 131 5.67 0.55 7.75
N TYR A 132 6.08 0.07 6.59
CA TYR A 132 7.46 -0.15 6.24
C TYR A 132 7.94 0.97 5.32
N ALA A 133 9.14 1.49 5.55
CA ALA A 133 9.82 2.40 4.64
C ALA A 133 11.34 2.13 4.64
N TYR A 134 11.95 2.21 3.46
CA TYR A 134 13.41 2.19 3.31
C TYR A 134 13.91 3.62 3.09
N ILE A 135 14.86 4.05 3.91
CA ILE A 135 15.37 5.42 3.93
C ILE A 135 16.82 5.41 3.46
N ASP A 136 17.06 5.82 2.23
CA ASP A 136 18.37 5.91 1.61
C ASP A 136 18.94 7.34 1.62
N THR A 137 18.07 8.34 1.71
CA THR A 137 18.42 9.74 1.66
C THR A 137 17.75 10.56 2.77
N LEU A 138 18.29 11.75 3.04
CA LEU A 138 17.65 12.70 3.95
C LEU A 138 16.29 13.19 3.40
N GLN A 139 16.13 13.23 2.09
CA GLN A 139 14.88 13.60 1.43
C GLN A 139 13.80 12.56 1.70
N GLU A 140 14.12 11.27 1.56
CA GLU A 140 13.20 10.18 1.92
C GLU A 140 12.90 10.16 3.42
N ALA A 141 13.90 10.40 4.29
CA ALA A 141 13.68 10.55 5.71
C ALA A 141 12.68 11.68 6.04
N ARG A 142 12.78 12.80 5.33
CA ARG A 142 11.83 13.92 5.51
C ARG A 142 10.43 13.56 5.06
N LYS A 143 10.30 12.91 3.91
CA LYS A 143 9.02 12.42 3.40
C LYS A 143 8.32 11.53 4.44
N VAL A 144 9.01 10.48 4.90
CA VAL A 144 8.44 9.48 5.82
C VAL A 144 8.16 10.05 7.21
N LEU A 145 9.09 10.85 7.77
CA LEU A 145 9.05 11.31 9.16
C LEU A 145 8.40 12.69 9.36
N VAL A 146 8.06 13.39 8.28
CA VAL A 146 7.45 14.73 8.35
C VAL A 146 6.24 14.85 7.43
N ASP A 147 6.43 14.64 6.11
CA ASP A 147 5.40 14.93 5.12
C ASP A 147 4.26 13.89 5.16
N GLU A 148 4.60 12.63 5.41
CA GLU A 148 3.66 11.50 5.50
C GLU A 148 3.35 11.09 6.95
N LEU A 149 3.79 11.88 7.94
CA LEU A 149 3.65 11.51 9.35
C LEU A 149 2.20 11.20 9.74
N ALA A 150 1.26 12.02 9.31
CA ALA A 150 -0.17 11.81 9.61
C ALA A 150 -0.69 10.51 8.99
N SER A 151 -0.27 10.20 7.75
CA SER A 151 -0.69 8.98 7.05
C SER A 151 -0.04 7.70 7.61
N THR A 152 1.10 7.82 8.26
CA THR A 152 1.80 6.69 8.87
C THR A 152 1.42 6.46 10.33
N LEU A 153 1.02 7.51 11.05
CA LEU A 153 0.68 7.39 12.46
C LEU A 153 -0.82 7.21 12.72
N GLU A 154 -1.69 7.93 12.02
CA GLU A 154 -3.13 7.94 12.28
C GLU A 154 -3.88 7.01 11.31
N THR A 155 -4.16 5.78 11.72
CA THR A 155 -4.98 4.84 10.95
C THR A 155 -6.45 5.27 10.99
N ILE A 156 -7.04 5.53 9.82
CA ILE A 156 -8.46 5.92 9.66
C ILE A 156 -9.33 4.76 9.14
N ALA A 157 -8.71 3.75 8.55
CA ALA A 157 -9.37 2.53 8.10
C ALA A 157 -8.42 1.34 8.26
N GLY A 158 -8.90 0.29 8.89
CA GLY A 158 -8.19 -0.99 9.02
C GLY A 158 -8.85 -2.09 8.20
N ASP A 159 -8.15 -3.20 8.03
CA ASP A 159 -8.61 -4.37 7.26
C ASP A 159 -9.11 -3.99 5.86
N VAL A 160 -8.38 -3.10 5.18
CA VAL A 160 -8.76 -2.59 3.88
C VAL A 160 -8.50 -3.63 2.80
N LYS A 161 -9.57 -4.08 2.17
CA LYS A 161 -9.55 -5.11 1.11
C LYS A 161 -10.07 -4.50 -0.19
N ILE A 162 -9.32 -4.67 -1.27
CA ILE A 162 -9.68 -4.20 -2.60
C ILE A 162 -9.87 -5.40 -3.51
N GLN A 163 -11.01 -5.44 -4.19
CA GLN A 163 -11.29 -6.43 -5.22
C GLN A 163 -11.70 -5.72 -6.50
N VAL A 164 -11.05 -6.07 -7.60
CA VAL A 164 -11.42 -5.62 -8.94
C VAL A 164 -11.89 -6.83 -9.73
N GLU A 165 -13.11 -6.78 -10.22
CA GLU A 165 -13.70 -7.80 -11.08
C GLU A 165 -13.79 -7.23 -12.48
N PHE A 166 -13.10 -7.84 -13.45
CA PHE A 166 -13.13 -7.41 -14.83
C PHE A 166 -14.29 -8.03 -15.60
N ASN A 167 -14.94 -7.23 -16.45
CA ASN A 167 -16.01 -7.72 -17.30
C ASN A 167 -15.43 -8.61 -18.41
N PRO A 168 -15.71 -9.92 -18.45
CA PRO A 168 -15.14 -10.83 -19.44
C PRO A 168 -15.63 -10.55 -20.87
N ALA A 169 -16.71 -9.77 -21.05
CA ALA A 169 -17.15 -9.32 -22.36
C ALA A 169 -16.29 -8.18 -22.93
N GLN A 170 -15.49 -7.51 -22.10
CA GLN A 170 -14.63 -6.39 -22.46
C GLN A 170 -13.14 -6.70 -22.29
N VAL A 171 -12.79 -7.48 -21.27
CA VAL A 171 -11.40 -7.79 -20.88
C VAL A 171 -11.14 -9.28 -21.04
N ALA A 172 -10.26 -9.62 -21.99
CA ALA A 172 -9.84 -11.00 -22.24
C ALA A 172 -8.81 -11.50 -21.24
N GLU A 173 -7.86 -10.63 -20.86
CA GLU A 173 -6.78 -10.94 -19.92
C GLU A 173 -6.54 -9.75 -18.99
N HIS A 174 -6.13 -10.02 -17.76
CA HIS A 174 -5.72 -8.99 -16.82
C HIS A 174 -4.61 -9.49 -15.91
N ARG A 175 -3.78 -8.57 -15.43
CA ARG A 175 -2.68 -8.84 -14.51
C ARG A 175 -2.51 -7.67 -13.55
N LEU A 176 -2.49 -7.94 -12.25
CA LEU A 176 -2.07 -6.96 -11.25
C LEU A 176 -0.56 -6.74 -11.35
N ILE A 177 -0.11 -5.49 -11.25
CA ILE A 177 1.31 -5.12 -11.27
C ILE A 177 1.73 -4.76 -9.84
N GLY A 178 2.66 -5.54 -9.27
CA GLY A 178 3.06 -5.43 -7.88
C GLY A 178 2.05 -6.07 -6.92
N TYR A 179 2.21 -5.81 -5.64
CA TYR A 179 1.38 -6.36 -4.55
C TYR A 179 1.41 -7.90 -4.43
N GLU A 180 2.43 -8.57 -4.94
CA GLU A 180 2.54 -10.03 -4.90
C GLU A 180 2.52 -10.58 -3.48
N ASN A 181 3.03 -9.81 -2.50
CA ASN A 181 3.05 -10.17 -1.08
C ASN A 181 1.73 -9.87 -0.34
N ARG A 182 0.78 -9.22 -1.02
CA ARG A 182 -0.49 -8.75 -0.43
C ARG A 182 -1.71 -9.27 -1.18
N LEU A 183 -1.55 -10.35 -1.91
CA LEU A 183 -2.66 -11.01 -2.59
C LEU A 183 -3.60 -11.63 -1.57
N LEU A 184 -4.88 -11.32 -1.69
CA LEU A 184 -5.94 -11.88 -0.88
C LEU A 184 -6.70 -12.95 -1.68
N ALA A 185 -6.98 -14.09 -1.07
CA ALA A 185 -7.86 -15.09 -1.67
C ALA A 185 -9.27 -14.52 -1.84
N ARG A 186 -9.95 -14.89 -2.93
CA ARG A 186 -11.27 -14.34 -3.28
C ARG A 186 -12.30 -14.60 -2.19
N GLU A 187 -12.27 -15.76 -1.55
CA GLU A 187 -13.11 -16.17 -0.44
C GLU A 187 -12.91 -15.33 0.82
N ASP A 188 -11.71 -14.78 1.01
CA ASP A 188 -11.35 -13.98 2.19
C ASP A 188 -11.77 -12.50 2.07
N PHE A 189 -12.22 -12.06 0.91
CA PHE A 189 -12.69 -10.69 0.73
C PHE A 189 -13.86 -10.34 1.66
N ASN A 190 -14.78 -11.27 1.90
CA ASN A 190 -15.93 -11.09 2.78
C ASN A 190 -15.69 -11.58 4.22
N ASN A 191 -14.48 -12.03 4.54
CA ASN A 191 -14.15 -12.59 5.83
C ASN A 191 -13.50 -11.53 6.73
N ASP A 192 -14.28 -10.99 7.69
CA ASP A 192 -13.81 -9.96 8.63
C ASP A 192 -12.80 -10.47 9.67
N ARG A 193 -12.46 -11.76 9.66
CA ARG A 193 -11.41 -12.34 10.51
C ARG A 193 -10.05 -12.37 9.86
N VAL A 194 -10.00 -12.18 8.54
CA VAL A 194 -8.75 -12.11 7.78
C VAL A 194 -8.23 -10.71 7.83
N ASP A 195 -7.06 -10.58 8.42
CA ASP A 195 -6.28 -9.34 8.51
C ASP A 195 -5.88 -8.82 7.11
N ALA A 196 -5.91 -7.52 6.92
CA ALA A 196 -5.56 -6.86 5.66
C ALA A 196 -4.87 -5.52 5.93
N GLY A 197 -4.67 -4.70 4.90
CA GLY A 197 -3.88 -3.47 5.05
C GLY A 197 -4.60 -2.35 5.79
N GLU A 198 -3.83 -1.41 6.36
CA GLU A 198 -4.30 -0.19 6.98
C GLU A 198 -4.17 1.00 6.04
N VAL A 199 -5.07 1.96 6.19
CA VAL A 199 -5.01 3.25 5.51
C VAL A 199 -5.01 4.36 6.54
N GLY A 200 -3.98 5.19 6.52
CA GLY A 200 -3.84 6.35 7.39
C GLY A 200 -4.46 7.62 6.82
N ALA A 201 -4.54 8.65 7.66
CA ALA A 201 -5.09 9.95 7.28
C ALA A 201 -4.30 10.59 6.12
N GLY A 202 -4.98 10.89 5.01
CA GLY A 202 -4.36 11.45 3.81
C GLY A 202 -3.58 10.44 2.94
N HIS A 203 -3.52 9.17 3.33
CA HIS A 203 -2.85 8.12 2.56
C HIS A 203 -3.54 7.88 1.20
N ARG A 204 -2.75 7.59 0.18
CA ARG A 204 -3.22 7.27 -1.17
C ARG A 204 -2.59 5.96 -1.61
N VAL A 205 -3.42 5.06 -2.11
CA VAL A 205 -2.99 3.77 -2.65
C VAL A 205 -3.30 3.72 -4.13
N THR A 206 -2.37 3.20 -4.94
CA THR A 206 -2.55 3.01 -6.37
C THR A 206 -2.36 1.54 -6.70
N ALA A 207 -3.40 0.89 -7.20
CA ALA A 207 -3.33 -0.44 -7.80
C ALA A 207 -3.35 -0.31 -9.32
N LEU A 208 -2.36 -0.89 -9.99
CA LEU A 208 -2.25 -0.89 -11.44
C LEU A 208 -2.51 -2.28 -12.00
N TYR A 209 -3.38 -2.34 -12.99
CA TYR A 209 -3.65 -3.54 -13.76
C TYR A 209 -3.28 -3.34 -15.21
N GLU A 210 -2.59 -4.29 -15.78
CA GLU A 210 -2.45 -4.44 -17.21
C GLU A 210 -3.60 -5.29 -17.72
N ILE A 211 -4.30 -4.81 -18.74
CA ILE A 211 -5.44 -5.50 -19.32
C ILE A 211 -5.28 -5.67 -20.83
N THR A 212 -5.78 -6.79 -21.36
CA THR A 212 -5.94 -7.03 -22.81
C THR A 212 -7.43 -7.03 -23.10
N LEU A 213 -7.86 -6.13 -24.00
CA LEU A 213 -9.27 -6.04 -24.37
C LEU A 213 -9.66 -7.18 -25.29
N VAL A 214 -10.93 -7.58 -25.25
CA VAL A 214 -11.49 -8.57 -26.18
C VAL A 214 -11.32 -8.07 -27.63
N GLY A 215 -10.84 -8.94 -28.49
CA GLY A 215 -10.50 -8.63 -29.89
C GLY A 215 -9.07 -8.13 -30.11
N SER A 216 -8.29 -7.89 -29.07
CA SER A 216 -6.86 -7.64 -29.18
C SER A 216 -6.07 -8.96 -29.27
N PRO A 217 -4.85 -8.96 -29.86
CA PRO A 217 -3.98 -10.14 -29.83
C PRO A 217 -3.75 -10.59 -28.38
N PRO A 218 -3.95 -11.89 -28.09
CA PRO A 218 -3.70 -12.42 -26.74
C PRO A 218 -2.23 -12.35 -26.42
N ARG A 219 -1.90 -12.14 -25.13
CA ARG A 219 -0.52 -12.14 -24.63
C ARG A 219 -0.12 -13.51 -24.09
N ILE A 220 -1.10 -14.32 -23.72
CA ILE A 220 -0.95 -15.67 -23.19
C ILE A 220 -1.70 -16.63 -24.12
N ASP A 221 -1.17 -17.80 -24.36
CA ASP A 221 -1.86 -18.82 -25.13
C ASP A 221 -3.23 -19.15 -24.52
N PRO A 222 -4.31 -19.19 -25.31
CA PRO A 222 -5.65 -19.45 -24.79
C PRO A 222 -5.72 -20.83 -24.16
N LEU A 223 -6.41 -20.91 -23.02
CA LEU A 223 -6.63 -22.20 -22.38
C LEU A 223 -7.48 -23.12 -23.26
N ARG A 224 -7.07 -24.37 -23.40
CA ARG A 224 -7.77 -25.39 -24.23
C ARG A 224 -9.26 -25.56 -23.85
N TYR A 225 -9.60 -25.37 -22.59
CA TYR A 225 -10.95 -25.49 -22.04
C TYR A 225 -11.51 -24.16 -21.55
N GLY A 226 -10.86 -23.04 -21.86
CA GLY A 226 -11.39 -21.71 -21.66
C GLY A 226 -12.51 -21.46 -22.67
N ALA A 227 -13.68 -21.04 -22.21
CA ALA A 227 -14.73 -20.57 -23.10
C ALA A 227 -14.20 -19.36 -23.88
N ALA A 228 -13.95 -19.50 -25.17
CA ALA A 228 -13.77 -18.36 -26.04
C ALA A 228 -15.06 -17.50 -25.93
N PRO A 229 -14.99 -16.17 -25.75
CA PRO A 229 -16.16 -15.33 -25.82
C PRO A 229 -16.79 -15.55 -27.18
N ALA A 230 -18.05 -16.01 -27.20
CA ALA A 230 -18.79 -16.21 -28.43
C ALA A 230 -18.87 -14.88 -29.18
N VAL A 231 -18.15 -14.76 -30.26
CA VAL A 231 -18.39 -13.73 -31.26
C VAL A 231 -19.82 -13.99 -31.79
N ARG A 232 -20.80 -13.28 -31.25
CA ARG A 232 -22.14 -13.27 -31.83
C ARG A 232 -22.06 -12.63 -33.20
N GLY A 233 -21.94 -13.45 -34.22
CA GLY A 233 -22.22 -13.07 -35.57
C GLY A 233 -23.64 -12.50 -35.65
N GLU A 234 -23.80 -11.45 -36.39
CA GLU A 234 -25.07 -10.80 -36.71
C GLU A 234 -26.09 -11.84 -37.14
N ALA A 235 -27.07 -12.12 -36.29
CA ALA A 235 -28.30 -12.76 -36.66
C ALA A 235 -29.41 -11.69 -36.64
N SER A 236 -29.72 -11.20 -37.84
CA SER A 236 -30.93 -10.48 -38.15
C SER A 236 -32.15 -11.24 -37.60
N ALA A 237 -32.83 -10.68 -36.61
CA ALA A 237 -34.18 -11.07 -36.22
C ALA A 237 -35.01 -9.84 -35.94
N LYS A 238 -36.10 -9.69 -36.74
CA LYS A 238 -37.17 -8.72 -36.60
C LYS A 238 -37.79 -8.71 -35.22
N PRO A 239 -38.24 -7.56 -34.72
CA PRO A 239 -38.98 -7.48 -33.47
C PRO A 239 -40.44 -7.89 -33.68
N GLU A 240 -40.89 -8.84 -32.92
CA GLU A 240 -42.33 -9.10 -32.72
C GLU A 240 -42.76 -8.47 -31.39
N ALA A 241 -43.81 -7.67 -31.46
CA ALA A 241 -44.36 -6.90 -30.38
C ALA A 241 -45.18 -7.78 -29.43
N ALA A 242 -44.99 -7.66 -28.13
CA ALA A 242 -45.97 -8.08 -27.14
C ALA A 242 -45.90 -7.21 -25.85
N ALA A 243 -46.94 -6.41 -25.74
CA ALA A 243 -47.79 -6.08 -24.60
C ALA A 243 -47.16 -5.65 -23.24
N ALA A 244 -47.65 -4.52 -22.83
CA ALA A 244 -47.58 -3.78 -21.60
C ALA A 244 -47.90 -4.59 -20.33
N GLY A 245 -47.16 -4.31 -19.26
CA GLY A 245 -47.51 -4.57 -17.87
C GLY A 245 -47.00 -3.43 -17.01
N GLU A 246 -47.93 -2.68 -16.47
CA GLU A 246 -47.75 -1.54 -15.56
C GLU A 246 -47.20 -2.00 -14.17
N GLY A 247 -46.43 -1.15 -13.53
CA GLY A 247 -46.31 -1.27 -12.10
C GLY A 247 -45.05 -0.71 -11.45
N GLU A 248 -45.24 0.43 -10.89
CA GLU A 248 -44.65 0.98 -9.68
C GLU A 248 -43.32 1.76 -9.77
N THR A 249 -43.55 3.03 -9.77
CA THR A 249 -42.65 4.14 -9.40
C THR A 249 -42.17 3.99 -7.96
N MET A 250 -40.90 3.88 -7.74
CA MET A 250 -40.30 4.19 -6.43
C MET A 250 -39.36 5.38 -6.51
N THR A 251 -39.69 6.31 -5.66
CA THR A 251 -39.20 7.67 -5.50
C THR A 251 -37.72 7.74 -5.13
N ASN A 252 -37.06 8.72 -5.72
CA ASN A 252 -35.72 9.24 -5.42
C ASN A 252 -35.48 9.52 -3.93
N ALA A 253 -34.43 8.98 -3.38
CA ALA A 253 -33.78 9.46 -2.17
C ALA A 253 -32.53 10.27 -2.53
N THR A 254 -32.51 11.44 -2.00
CA THR A 254 -31.63 12.58 -2.24
C THR A 254 -30.15 12.28 -1.94
N THR A 255 -29.32 12.67 -2.85
CA THR A 255 -27.85 12.67 -2.84
C THR A 255 -27.29 13.58 -1.76
N ALA A 256 -26.40 13.02 -0.93
CA ALA A 256 -25.33 13.77 -0.27
C ALA A 256 -24.01 13.02 -0.55
N ASN A 257 -23.11 13.67 -1.25
CA ASN A 257 -21.73 13.26 -1.55
C ASN A 257 -21.51 11.92 -2.28
N GLY A 258 -21.85 11.85 -3.54
CA GLY A 258 -21.15 11.13 -4.63
C GLY A 258 -20.71 9.67 -4.49
N ILE A 259 -21.01 8.96 -3.39
CA ILE A 259 -20.68 7.56 -3.20
C ILE A 259 -21.98 6.80 -2.94
N ALA A 260 -22.47 6.12 -3.96
CA ALA A 260 -23.66 5.29 -3.85
C ALA A 260 -23.32 3.95 -3.18
N THR A 261 -23.89 3.70 -2.00
CA THR A 261 -23.97 2.35 -1.44
C THR A 261 -25.08 1.59 -2.17
N SER A 262 -24.76 0.83 -3.21
CA SER A 262 -25.72 -0.03 -3.90
C SER A 262 -25.44 -1.49 -3.62
N ASN A 263 -26.45 -2.21 -3.16
CA ASN A 263 -26.45 -3.67 -3.14
C ASN A 263 -26.33 -4.20 -4.57
N ALA A 264 -25.20 -4.86 -4.87
CA ALA A 264 -24.79 -5.24 -6.20
C ALA A 264 -25.52 -6.49 -6.68
N THR A 265 -26.68 -6.30 -7.31
CA THR A 265 -27.31 -7.28 -8.21
C THR A 265 -27.65 -6.69 -9.58
N ALA A 266 -27.01 -5.57 -9.97
CA ALA A 266 -27.17 -5.02 -11.31
C ALA A 266 -26.46 -5.92 -12.32
N VAL A 267 -27.18 -6.29 -13.39
CA VAL A 267 -26.63 -7.01 -14.54
C VAL A 267 -25.55 -6.11 -15.16
N PRO A 268 -24.32 -6.62 -15.43
CA PRO A 268 -23.27 -5.81 -16.05
C PRO A 268 -23.75 -5.19 -17.35
N THR A 269 -23.63 -3.88 -17.48
CA THR A 269 -23.94 -3.21 -18.75
C THR A 269 -22.80 -3.43 -19.74
N ALA A 270 -23.09 -3.44 -21.04
CA ALA A 270 -22.09 -3.60 -22.09
C ALA A 270 -20.99 -2.50 -22.08
N THR A 271 -21.20 -1.45 -21.29
CA THR A 271 -20.28 -0.31 -21.13
C THR A 271 -19.39 -0.39 -19.90
N GLU A 272 -19.55 -1.42 -19.04
CA GLU A 272 -18.72 -1.60 -17.87
C GLU A 272 -17.44 -2.38 -18.20
N LEU A 273 -16.29 -1.82 -17.89
CA LEU A 273 -14.98 -2.43 -18.01
C LEU A 273 -14.67 -3.35 -16.82
N ALA A 274 -14.99 -2.86 -15.61
CA ALA A 274 -14.70 -3.55 -14.36
C ALA A 274 -15.64 -3.07 -13.23
N PHE A 275 -15.66 -3.84 -12.14
CA PHE A 275 -16.38 -3.50 -10.92
C PHE A 275 -15.41 -3.52 -9.74
N LEU A 276 -15.26 -2.37 -9.07
CA LEU A 276 -14.42 -2.18 -7.91
C LEU A 276 -15.24 -2.41 -6.64
N LYS A 277 -14.71 -3.19 -5.72
CA LYS A 277 -15.21 -3.35 -4.35
C LYS A 277 -14.11 -2.98 -3.37
N LEU A 278 -14.44 -2.17 -2.39
CA LEU A 278 -13.58 -1.77 -1.30
C LEU A 278 -14.29 -2.10 0.01
N ARG A 279 -13.64 -2.89 0.85
CA ARG A 279 -14.13 -3.23 2.18
C ARG A 279 -13.14 -2.73 3.23
N TYR A 280 -13.61 -2.12 4.30
CA TYR A 280 -12.75 -1.57 5.36
C TYR A 280 -13.49 -1.51 6.69
N LYS A 281 -12.74 -1.48 7.79
CA LYS A 281 -13.25 -1.23 9.14
C LYS A 281 -12.87 0.17 9.60
N LEU A 282 -13.80 0.88 10.22
CA LEU A 282 -13.47 2.09 10.96
C LEU A 282 -12.78 1.73 12.28
N PRO A 283 -11.90 2.60 12.81
CA PRO A 283 -11.22 2.35 14.08
C PRO A 283 -12.21 1.97 15.19
N GLY A 284 -11.94 0.83 15.85
CA GLY A 284 -12.76 0.30 16.92
C GLY A 284 -14.03 -0.45 16.50
N GLN A 285 -14.28 -0.61 15.20
CA GLN A 285 -15.40 -1.41 14.70
C GLN A 285 -14.95 -2.83 14.36
N ALA A 286 -15.78 -3.82 14.70
CA ALA A 286 -15.54 -5.22 14.38
C ALA A 286 -16.05 -5.59 12.97
N GLU A 287 -17.06 -4.90 12.49
CA GLU A 287 -17.72 -5.16 11.20
C GLU A 287 -17.18 -4.21 10.13
N SER A 288 -16.96 -4.73 8.92
CA SER A 288 -16.50 -3.97 7.79
C SER A 288 -17.62 -3.29 7.02
N THR A 289 -17.32 -2.14 6.45
CA THR A 289 -18.18 -1.40 5.50
C THR A 289 -17.75 -1.73 4.07
N LEU A 290 -18.72 -1.96 3.18
CA LEU A 290 -18.49 -2.18 1.75
C LEU A 290 -18.83 -0.91 0.96
N VAL A 291 -17.90 -0.50 0.11
CA VAL A 291 -18.09 0.51 -0.94
C VAL A 291 -17.84 -0.15 -2.28
N SER A 292 -18.65 0.15 -3.28
CA SER A 292 -18.46 -0.42 -4.62
C SER A 292 -18.71 0.62 -5.72
N GLN A 293 -18.03 0.43 -6.85
CA GLN A 293 -18.12 1.33 -7.99
C GLN A 293 -17.92 0.59 -9.31
N ALA A 294 -18.81 0.80 -10.26
CA ALA A 294 -18.61 0.38 -11.65
C ALA A 294 -17.57 1.28 -12.34
N ILE A 295 -16.67 0.68 -13.09
CA ILE A 295 -15.68 1.36 -13.92
C ILE A 295 -16.13 1.24 -15.38
N ALA A 296 -16.47 2.36 -15.98
CA ALA A 296 -16.89 2.39 -17.38
C ALA A 296 -15.71 2.18 -18.33
N THR A 297 -15.99 1.62 -19.50
CA THR A 297 -15.04 1.60 -20.62
C THR A 297 -14.74 3.04 -21.06
N PRO A 298 -13.47 3.46 -21.15
CA PRO A 298 -13.11 4.80 -21.62
C PRO A 298 -13.69 5.08 -23.01
N SER A 299 -14.16 6.28 -23.22
CA SER A 299 -14.74 6.72 -24.52
C SER A 299 -13.73 6.81 -25.67
N GLY A 300 -12.44 6.56 -25.39
CA GLY A 300 -11.34 6.60 -26.35
C GLY A 300 -10.80 8.00 -26.65
N GLN A 301 -11.43 9.05 -26.15
CA GLN A 301 -10.99 10.45 -26.31
C GLN A 301 -10.26 11.00 -25.08
N GLU A 302 -10.27 10.25 -23.98
CA GLU A 302 -9.63 10.67 -22.73
C GLU A 302 -8.15 10.31 -22.74
N SER A 303 -7.28 11.32 -22.59
CA SER A 303 -5.87 11.07 -22.36
C SER A 303 -5.65 10.61 -20.90
N ALA A 304 -4.75 9.65 -20.70
CA ALA A 304 -4.37 9.21 -19.36
C ALA A 304 -3.91 10.41 -18.52
N SER A 305 -4.41 10.50 -17.28
CA SER A 305 -4.01 11.56 -16.36
C SER A 305 -2.49 11.55 -16.11
N GLU A 306 -1.93 12.69 -15.78
CA GLU A 306 -0.52 12.82 -15.41
C GLU A 306 -0.13 11.84 -14.29
N ARG A 307 -1.00 11.71 -13.27
CA ARG A 307 -0.78 10.78 -12.15
C ARG A 307 -0.74 9.32 -12.61
N LEU A 308 -1.65 8.92 -13.48
CA LEU A 308 -1.68 7.55 -14.01
C LEU A 308 -0.43 7.27 -14.85
N ARG A 309 -0.02 8.21 -15.70
CA ARG A 309 1.20 8.05 -16.53
C ARG A 309 2.45 7.95 -15.67
N PHE A 310 2.55 8.78 -14.60
CA PHE A 310 3.67 8.69 -13.67
C PHE A 310 3.67 7.36 -12.91
N ALA A 311 2.53 6.92 -12.37
CA ALA A 311 2.41 5.64 -11.68
C ALA A 311 2.76 4.45 -12.60
N ALA A 312 2.33 4.51 -13.88
CA ALA A 312 2.71 3.52 -14.88
C ALA A 312 4.22 3.49 -15.15
N ALA A 313 4.88 4.66 -15.17
CA ALA A 313 6.34 4.74 -15.31
C ALA A 313 7.07 4.13 -14.11
N VAL A 314 6.60 4.36 -12.88
CA VAL A 314 7.14 3.75 -11.66
C VAL A 314 6.99 2.22 -11.72
N ALA A 315 5.80 1.74 -12.08
CA ALA A 315 5.54 0.31 -12.22
C ALA A 315 6.41 -0.33 -13.31
N ALA A 316 6.57 0.33 -14.46
CA ALA A 316 7.44 -0.14 -15.54
C ALA A 316 8.90 -0.19 -15.10
N PHE A 317 9.39 0.81 -14.37
CA PHE A 317 10.75 0.79 -13.84
C PHE A 317 10.98 -0.36 -12.85
N GLY A 318 10.02 -0.61 -11.95
CA GLY A 318 10.07 -1.75 -11.04
C GLY A 318 10.08 -3.10 -11.79
N GLN A 319 9.24 -3.26 -12.82
CA GLN A 319 9.25 -4.44 -13.68
C GLN A 319 10.57 -4.58 -14.45
N TYR A 320 11.16 -3.47 -14.89
CA TYR A 320 12.46 -3.46 -15.55
C TYR A 320 13.57 -3.98 -14.62
N LEU A 321 13.65 -3.46 -13.40
CA LEU A 321 14.65 -3.88 -12.39
C LEU A 321 14.51 -5.37 -12.01
N ARG A 322 13.30 -5.92 -12.08
CA ARG A 322 13.00 -7.34 -11.87
C ARG A 322 13.33 -8.24 -13.09
N GLY A 323 13.69 -7.66 -14.22
CA GLY A 323 13.89 -8.41 -15.46
C GLY A 323 12.60 -9.04 -16.02
N SER A 324 11.45 -8.40 -15.78
CA SER A 324 10.15 -8.94 -16.16
C SER A 324 9.96 -8.97 -17.67
N ALA A 325 9.65 -10.14 -18.24
CA ALA A 325 9.30 -10.30 -19.64
C ALA A 325 8.01 -9.53 -20.03
N ALA A 326 7.20 -9.16 -19.06
CA ALA A 326 5.94 -8.45 -19.28
C ALA A 326 6.11 -7.02 -19.82
N LEU A 327 7.31 -6.44 -19.75
CA LEU A 327 7.61 -5.14 -20.37
C LEU A 327 7.54 -5.16 -21.89
N ASN A 328 7.64 -6.35 -22.50
CA ASN A 328 7.43 -6.55 -23.95
C ASN A 328 8.17 -5.53 -24.82
N GLY A 329 9.46 -5.29 -24.52
CA GLY A 329 10.33 -4.37 -25.24
C GLY A 329 10.24 -2.90 -24.79
N PHE A 330 9.47 -2.57 -23.76
CA PHE A 330 9.47 -1.23 -23.17
C PHE A 330 10.80 -0.98 -22.46
N THR A 331 11.54 0.02 -22.93
CA THR A 331 12.94 0.26 -22.54
C THR A 331 13.06 1.31 -21.44
N LEU A 332 14.27 1.44 -20.83
CA LEU A 332 14.55 2.55 -19.91
C LEU A 332 14.37 3.92 -20.56
N VAL A 333 14.59 4.03 -21.88
CA VAL A 333 14.37 5.30 -22.61
C VAL A 333 12.88 5.62 -22.66
N ASP A 334 12.03 4.61 -22.90
CA ASP A 334 10.57 4.79 -22.92
C ASP A 334 10.05 5.17 -21.54
N ILE A 335 10.57 4.50 -20.49
CA ILE A 335 10.23 4.81 -19.09
C ILE A 335 10.63 6.25 -18.76
N LEU A 336 11.84 6.68 -19.14
CA LEU A 336 12.31 8.06 -18.91
C LEU A 336 11.43 9.09 -19.63
N ASN A 337 11.07 8.82 -20.88
CA ASN A 337 10.20 9.70 -21.66
C ASN A 337 8.81 9.83 -21.03
N LEU A 338 8.22 8.70 -20.62
CA LEU A 338 6.92 8.67 -19.94
C LEU A 338 6.97 9.45 -18.63
N THR A 339 8.04 9.26 -17.84
CA THR A 339 8.25 9.94 -16.55
C THR A 339 8.38 11.44 -16.72
N ASN A 340 9.22 11.89 -17.67
CA ASN A 340 9.42 13.32 -17.96
C ASN A 340 8.12 13.98 -18.41
N GLY A 341 7.33 13.31 -19.27
CA GLY A 341 6.04 13.81 -19.76
C GLY A 341 4.95 13.83 -18.71
N ALA A 342 5.18 13.20 -17.55
CA ALA A 342 4.22 13.09 -16.44
C ALA A 342 4.76 13.65 -15.12
N LYS A 343 5.88 14.39 -15.14
CA LYS A 343 6.50 14.94 -13.93
C LYS A 343 5.58 15.95 -13.23
N GLY A 344 4.93 16.85 -13.98
CA GLY A 344 4.09 17.91 -13.45
C GLY A 344 4.73 18.76 -12.36
N GLU A 345 3.91 19.31 -11.47
CA GLU A 345 4.41 19.98 -10.26
C GLU A 345 5.04 18.97 -9.30
N ASP A 346 6.25 19.27 -8.85
CA ASP A 346 7.06 18.42 -7.99
C ASP A 346 7.71 19.26 -6.88
N ALA A 347 6.87 19.88 -6.04
CA ALA A 347 7.31 20.81 -5.01
C ALA A 347 8.31 20.18 -4.01
N SER A 348 8.17 18.88 -3.72
CA SER A 348 9.08 18.15 -2.83
C SER A 348 10.25 17.50 -3.55
N GLY A 349 10.28 17.50 -4.89
CA GLY A 349 11.39 16.95 -5.69
C GLY A 349 11.40 15.43 -5.83
N TYR A 350 10.41 14.70 -5.32
CA TYR A 350 10.37 13.22 -5.32
C TYR A 350 10.32 12.64 -6.73
N ARG A 351 9.59 13.29 -7.65
CA ARG A 351 9.52 12.83 -9.04
C ARG A 351 10.82 13.11 -9.80
N ALA A 352 11.51 14.22 -9.46
CA ALA A 352 12.84 14.52 -10.01
C ALA A 352 13.89 13.51 -9.53
N GLU A 353 13.83 13.09 -8.27
CA GLU A 353 14.69 12.04 -7.71
C GLU A 353 14.46 10.70 -8.43
N PHE A 354 13.22 10.31 -8.65
CA PHE A 354 12.88 9.11 -9.43
C PHE A 354 13.44 9.15 -10.86
N ILE A 355 13.38 10.30 -11.54
CA ILE A 355 14.03 10.51 -12.84
C ILE A 355 15.55 10.28 -12.75
N GLY A 356 16.17 10.71 -11.64
CA GLY A 356 17.58 10.47 -11.35
C GLY A 356 17.91 8.96 -11.26
N LEU A 357 17.07 8.17 -10.59
CA LEU A 357 17.22 6.71 -10.48
C LEU A 357 17.17 6.03 -11.86
N ILE A 358 16.24 6.43 -12.73
CA ILE A 358 16.15 5.88 -14.10
C ILE A 358 17.44 6.18 -14.89
N LYS A 359 17.95 7.42 -14.80
CA LYS A 359 19.20 7.81 -15.48
C LYS A 359 20.40 7.05 -14.94
N LEU A 360 20.45 6.83 -13.63
CA LEU A 360 21.50 6.00 -13.02
C LEU A 360 21.45 4.57 -13.55
N ALA A 361 20.26 3.96 -13.62
CA ALA A 361 20.09 2.63 -14.19
C ALA A 361 20.54 2.57 -15.66
N GLN A 362 20.26 3.60 -16.45
CA GLN A 362 20.74 3.70 -17.84
C GLN A 362 22.28 3.76 -17.90
N ALA A 363 22.92 4.54 -17.03
CA ALA A 363 24.37 4.65 -16.98
C ALA A 363 25.04 3.33 -16.61
N LEU A 364 24.44 2.56 -15.69
CA LEU A 364 24.96 1.25 -15.26
C LEU A 364 24.78 0.15 -16.32
N GLN A 365 23.86 0.30 -17.27
CA GLN A 365 23.72 -0.63 -18.40
C GLN A 365 24.80 -0.46 -19.48
N GLY A 366 25.33 0.75 -19.60
CA GLY A 366 26.33 1.08 -20.61
C GLY A 366 27.78 0.86 -20.15
N ALA A 367 27.96 0.42 -18.92
CA ALA A 367 29.26 0.11 -18.32
C ALA A 367 29.47 -1.42 -18.27
#